data_2f0bf838ae64be48a74aaeda62650820
#
_entry.id   2f0bf838ae64be48a74aaeda62650820
#
_cell.length_a   1.000
_cell.length_b   1.000
_cell.length_c   1.000
_cell.angle_alpha   90.00
_cell.angle_beta   90.00
_cell.angle_gamma   90.00
#
_symmetry.space_group_name_H-M   'P 1'
#
loop_
_entity.id
_entity.type
_entity.pdbx_description
1 polymer ?
#
loop_
_entity_poly.entity_id
_entity_poly.type
_entity_poly.pdbx_seq_one_letter_code
_entity_poly.pdbx_strand_id
1 'polypeptide(L)'
;AKTIGILYTTSEPNSVSAIAEYEEKAPAYGFTIEAVGVTAQSEVVQACDTLLARGVDCMSNLTDNNVVGVLPAILEKTNAKSIPVYGSEIEQVKKGCVASIGIDYYELGRQTGLMAAKVLKGEATCEEMPYETISEYGLYVNYTALTEMGLTLPEELAGRAIDANA
;
A
#
# COMPACT_ATOMS: atom_id res chain seq x y z
N ALA A 1 17.16 -2.46 -3.52
CA ALA A 1 16.10 -2.79 -4.49
C ALA A 1 16.23 -1.91 -5.71
N LYS A 2 15.94 -2.46 -6.88
CA LYS A 2 15.84 -1.72 -8.15
C LYS A 2 14.54 -2.04 -8.88
N THR A 3 14.06 -3.26 -8.75
CA THR A 3 12.84 -3.75 -9.42
C THR A 3 11.74 -3.98 -8.40
N ILE A 4 10.64 -3.25 -8.55
CA ILE A 4 9.46 -3.34 -7.69
C ILE A 4 8.37 -4.13 -8.41
N GLY A 5 7.92 -5.24 -7.83
CA GLY A 5 6.81 -6.02 -8.32
C GLY A 5 5.48 -5.46 -7.82
N ILE A 6 4.47 -5.37 -8.68
CA ILE A 6 3.13 -4.93 -8.30
C ILE A 6 2.09 -5.84 -8.93
N LEU A 7 1.15 -6.32 -8.11
CA LEU A 7 -0.06 -7.03 -8.55
C LEU A 7 -1.23 -6.07 -8.54
N TYR A 8 -2.08 -6.13 -9.55
CA TYR A 8 -3.25 -5.26 -9.62
C TYR A 8 -4.40 -5.87 -10.40
N THR A 9 -5.62 -5.50 -10.05
CA THR A 9 -6.83 -5.89 -10.78
C THR A 9 -7.09 -4.93 -11.93
N THR A 10 -7.12 -5.44 -13.15
CA THR A 10 -7.25 -4.63 -14.37
C THR A 10 -8.58 -3.88 -14.48
N SER A 11 -9.61 -4.30 -13.76
CA SER A 11 -10.93 -3.65 -13.71
C SER A 11 -11.12 -2.69 -12.53
N GLU A 12 -10.13 -2.55 -11.64
CA GLU A 12 -10.16 -1.57 -10.54
C GLU A 12 -9.51 -0.25 -10.97
N PRO A 13 -10.28 0.85 -11.14
CA PRO A 13 -9.74 2.12 -11.65
C PRO A 13 -8.64 2.71 -10.76
N ASN A 14 -8.77 2.58 -9.42
CA ASN A 14 -7.76 3.01 -8.46
C ASN A 14 -6.43 2.27 -8.67
N SER A 15 -6.47 0.96 -8.89
CA SER A 15 -5.27 0.15 -9.13
C SER A 15 -4.61 0.50 -10.46
N VAL A 16 -5.39 0.65 -11.54
CA VAL A 16 -4.89 1.08 -12.85
C VAL A 16 -4.24 2.46 -12.79
N SER A 17 -4.89 3.42 -12.10
CA SER A 17 -4.34 4.77 -11.91
C SER A 17 -3.04 4.74 -11.10
N ALA A 18 -2.97 3.91 -10.04
CA ALA A 18 -1.77 3.77 -9.23
C ALA A 18 -0.60 3.20 -10.04
N ILE A 19 -0.83 2.17 -10.88
CA ILE A 19 0.21 1.61 -11.76
C ILE A 19 0.78 2.67 -12.68
N ALA A 20 -0.07 3.46 -13.34
CA ALA A 20 0.39 4.54 -14.23
C ALA A 20 1.27 5.55 -13.49
N GLU A 21 0.90 5.90 -12.26
CA GLU A 21 1.68 6.81 -11.42
C GLU A 21 3.03 6.23 -10.98
N TYR A 22 3.07 4.92 -10.63
CA TYR A 22 4.31 4.21 -10.33
C TYR A 22 5.25 4.18 -11.53
N GLU A 23 4.75 3.84 -12.71
CA GLU A 23 5.53 3.77 -13.96
C GLU A 23 6.09 5.15 -14.36
N GLU A 24 5.32 6.22 -14.15
CA GLU A 24 5.75 7.60 -14.41
C GLU A 24 6.87 8.04 -13.45
N LYS A 25 6.70 7.75 -12.15
CA LYS A 25 7.57 8.32 -11.10
C LYS A 25 8.80 7.45 -10.78
N ALA A 26 8.69 6.13 -10.87
CA ALA A 26 9.74 5.21 -10.44
C ALA A 26 11.11 5.47 -11.09
N PRO A 27 11.23 5.81 -12.39
CA PRO A 27 12.53 6.08 -13.01
C PRO A 27 13.30 7.23 -12.38
N ALA A 28 12.62 8.27 -11.89
CA ALA A 28 13.26 9.41 -11.22
C ALA A 28 13.96 9.01 -9.90
N TYR A 29 13.54 7.90 -9.31
CA TYR A 29 14.11 7.32 -8.09
C TYR A 29 15.00 6.10 -8.37
N GLY A 30 15.26 5.78 -9.63
CA GLY A 30 16.12 4.67 -10.03
C GLY A 30 15.46 3.29 -9.91
N PHE A 31 14.12 3.22 -9.88
CA PHE A 31 13.36 1.99 -9.83
C PHE A 31 12.79 1.62 -11.20
N THR A 32 12.59 0.32 -11.39
CA THR A 32 11.84 -0.28 -12.50
C THR A 32 10.59 -0.95 -11.92
N ILE A 33 9.46 -0.79 -12.57
CA ILE A 33 8.20 -1.43 -12.18
C ILE A 33 7.95 -2.66 -13.04
N GLU A 34 7.71 -3.80 -12.39
CA GLU A 34 7.21 -5.02 -12.99
C GLU A 34 5.77 -5.23 -12.50
N ALA A 35 4.79 -4.87 -13.33
CA ALA A 35 3.38 -5.00 -12.99
C ALA A 35 2.78 -6.25 -13.67
N VAL A 36 1.93 -6.98 -12.92
CA VAL A 36 1.12 -8.08 -13.44
C VAL A 36 -0.34 -7.84 -13.11
N GLY A 37 -1.14 -7.63 -14.16
CA GLY A 37 -2.59 -7.46 -14.05
C GLY A 37 -3.29 -8.81 -13.96
N VAL A 38 -4.32 -8.86 -13.12
CA VAL A 38 -5.24 -9.98 -12.96
C VAL A 38 -6.68 -9.53 -13.20
N THR A 39 -7.55 -10.48 -13.52
CA THR A 39 -8.99 -10.22 -13.71
C THR A 39 -9.84 -10.76 -12.57
N ALA A 40 -9.30 -11.70 -11.79
CA ALA A 40 -9.97 -12.32 -10.67
C ALA A 40 -8.99 -12.66 -9.54
N GLN A 41 -9.51 -12.74 -8.32
CA GLN A 41 -8.73 -13.07 -7.13
C GLN A 41 -8.02 -14.44 -7.23
N SER A 42 -8.62 -15.41 -7.92
CA SER A 42 -8.04 -16.74 -8.13
C SER A 42 -6.73 -16.75 -8.92
N GLU A 43 -6.46 -15.69 -9.67
CA GLU A 43 -5.25 -15.55 -10.51
C GLU A 43 -4.07 -14.93 -9.72
N VAL A 44 -4.35 -14.25 -8.62
CA VAL A 44 -3.37 -13.42 -7.88
C VAL A 44 -2.17 -14.23 -7.41
N VAL A 45 -2.38 -15.43 -6.88
CA VAL A 45 -1.31 -16.27 -6.34
C VAL A 45 -0.37 -16.74 -7.46
N GLN A 46 -0.90 -17.07 -8.64
CA GLN A 46 -0.10 -17.44 -9.80
C GLN A 46 0.63 -16.23 -10.39
N ALA A 47 0.00 -15.05 -10.39
CA ALA A 47 0.62 -13.80 -10.80
C ALA A 47 1.79 -13.42 -9.87
N CYS A 48 1.66 -13.68 -8.57
CA CYS A 48 2.75 -13.53 -7.60
C CYS A 48 3.94 -14.44 -7.97
N ASP A 49 3.71 -15.71 -8.27
CA ASP A 49 4.78 -16.62 -8.73
C ASP A 49 5.48 -16.08 -9.99
N THR A 50 4.74 -15.46 -10.89
CA THR A 50 5.28 -14.84 -12.10
C THR A 50 6.23 -13.69 -11.77
N LEU A 51 5.85 -12.77 -10.86
CA LEU A 51 6.72 -11.69 -10.41
C LEU A 51 7.99 -12.21 -9.71
N LEU A 52 7.82 -13.20 -8.84
CA LEU A 52 8.95 -13.82 -8.13
C LEU A 52 9.91 -14.53 -9.10
N ALA A 53 9.40 -15.11 -10.19
CA ALA A 53 10.22 -15.71 -11.24
C ALA A 53 10.95 -14.68 -12.11
N ARG A 54 10.42 -13.46 -12.24
CA ARG A 54 11.08 -12.33 -12.92
C ARG A 54 12.20 -11.70 -12.08
N GLY A 55 12.35 -12.08 -10.83
CA GLY A 55 13.43 -11.62 -9.96
C GLY A 55 13.24 -10.20 -9.43
N VAL A 56 12.01 -9.86 -9.03
CA VAL A 56 11.75 -8.59 -8.35
C VAL A 56 12.49 -8.53 -7.01
N ASP A 57 12.97 -7.36 -6.62
CA ASP A 57 13.71 -7.17 -5.36
C ASP A 57 12.80 -6.94 -4.16
N CYS A 58 11.62 -6.39 -4.40
CA CYS A 58 10.56 -6.19 -3.41
C CYS A 58 9.21 -6.11 -4.12
N MET A 59 8.13 -6.14 -3.34
CA MET A 59 6.79 -5.90 -3.86
C MET A 59 6.16 -4.69 -3.18
N SER A 60 5.35 -3.94 -3.94
CA SER A 60 4.45 -2.90 -3.42
C SER A 60 3.01 -3.38 -3.58
N ASN A 61 2.28 -3.46 -2.47
CA ASN A 61 0.90 -3.91 -2.47
C ASN A 61 -0.04 -2.69 -2.47
N LEU A 62 -0.95 -2.63 -3.44
CA LEU A 62 -1.93 -1.55 -3.56
C LEU A 62 -3.15 -1.78 -2.64
N THR A 63 -4.06 -0.82 -2.58
CA THR A 63 -5.40 -0.99 -1.99
C THR A 63 -6.36 -1.66 -2.99
N ASP A 64 -5.94 -2.82 -3.50
CA ASP A 64 -6.65 -3.62 -4.49
C ASP A 64 -7.42 -4.74 -3.81
N ASN A 65 -8.73 -4.84 -4.02
CA ASN A 65 -9.59 -5.77 -3.27
C ASN A 65 -9.24 -7.23 -3.49
N ASN A 66 -8.96 -7.64 -4.74
CA ASN A 66 -8.60 -9.02 -5.05
C ASN A 66 -7.23 -9.38 -4.47
N VAL A 67 -6.26 -8.47 -4.56
CA VAL A 67 -4.89 -8.70 -4.08
C VAL A 67 -4.85 -8.73 -2.55
N VAL A 68 -5.48 -7.75 -1.88
CA VAL A 68 -5.58 -7.70 -0.41
C VAL A 68 -6.33 -8.90 0.17
N GLY A 69 -7.33 -9.41 -0.57
CA GLY A 69 -8.11 -10.59 -0.16
C GLY A 69 -7.29 -11.86 -0.02
N VAL A 70 -6.14 -11.96 -0.70
CA VAL A 70 -5.21 -13.12 -0.63
C VAL A 70 -3.80 -12.72 -0.16
N LEU A 71 -3.66 -11.57 0.46
CA LEU A 71 -2.37 -11.06 0.96
C LEU A 71 -1.60 -12.07 1.83
N PRO A 72 -2.22 -12.87 2.73
CA PRO A 72 -1.47 -13.89 3.48
C PRO A 72 -0.77 -14.92 2.59
N ALA A 73 -1.38 -15.35 1.49
CA ALA A 73 -0.76 -16.30 0.55
C ALA A 73 0.38 -15.65 -0.26
N ILE A 74 0.26 -14.37 -0.57
CA ILE A 74 1.36 -13.59 -1.20
C ILE A 74 2.54 -13.52 -0.22
N LEU A 75 2.29 -13.15 1.04
CA LEU A 75 3.32 -13.03 2.07
C LEU A 75 4.03 -14.37 2.34
N GLU A 76 3.31 -15.48 2.36
CA GLU A 76 3.92 -16.80 2.49
C GLU A 76 4.96 -17.05 1.38
N LYS A 77 4.62 -16.75 0.12
CA LYS A 77 5.51 -16.96 -1.02
C LYS A 77 6.70 -16.00 -1.04
N THR A 78 6.46 -14.73 -0.74
CA THR A 78 7.51 -13.70 -0.73
C THR A 78 8.47 -13.90 0.42
N ASN A 79 7.97 -14.26 1.61
CA ASN A 79 8.78 -14.57 2.79
C ASN A 79 9.69 -15.78 2.55
N ALA A 80 9.19 -16.84 1.90
CA ALA A 80 10.00 -18.00 1.53
C ALA A 80 11.19 -17.67 0.61
N LYS A 81 11.15 -16.50 -0.06
CA LYS A 81 12.20 -15.99 -0.94
C LYS A 81 12.94 -14.77 -0.39
N SER A 82 12.63 -14.37 0.85
CA SER A 82 13.15 -13.13 1.47
C SER A 82 12.90 -11.88 0.61
N ILE A 83 11.74 -11.81 -0.06
CA ILE A 83 11.30 -10.65 -0.84
C ILE A 83 10.36 -9.81 0.04
N PRO A 84 10.74 -8.60 0.48
CA PRO A 84 9.89 -7.76 1.32
C PRO A 84 8.69 -7.23 0.55
N VAL A 85 7.53 -7.17 1.22
CA VAL A 85 6.30 -6.56 0.70
C VAL A 85 6.02 -5.27 1.47
N TYR A 86 5.91 -4.16 0.76
CA TYR A 86 5.48 -2.88 1.30
C TYR A 86 3.98 -2.70 1.08
N GLY A 87 3.27 -2.27 2.11
CA GLY A 87 1.84 -2.03 2.05
C GLY A 87 1.48 -0.61 1.65
N SER A 88 0.21 -0.37 1.41
CA SER A 88 -0.36 0.97 1.15
C SER A 88 -1.06 1.57 2.37
N GLU A 89 -1.29 0.76 3.42
CA GLU A 89 -2.03 1.18 4.61
C GLU A 89 -1.70 0.26 5.81
N ILE A 90 -2.12 0.68 7.01
CA ILE A 90 -1.73 0.06 8.29
C ILE A 90 -2.19 -1.41 8.42
N GLU A 91 -3.38 -1.78 7.94
CA GLU A 91 -3.89 -3.15 8.10
C GLU A 91 -3.08 -4.18 7.28
N GLN A 92 -2.49 -3.76 6.17
CA GLN A 92 -1.56 -4.59 5.41
C GLN A 92 -0.24 -4.80 6.17
N VAL A 93 0.22 -3.76 6.88
CA VAL A 93 1.44 -3.85 7.71
C VAL A 93 1.20 -4.77 8.91
N LYS A 94 0.05 -4.69 9.57
CA LYS A 94 -0.37 -5.62 10.64
C LYS A 94 -0.44 -7.07 10.14
N LYS A 95 -0.80 -7.30 8.89
CA LYS A 95 -0.86 -8.64 8.28
C LYS A 95 0.51 -9.19 7.88
N GLY A 96 1.58 -8.40 7.92
CA GLY A 96 2.94 -8.86 7.65
C GLY A 96 3.71 -8.10 6.56
N CYS A 97 3.14 -7.06 5.94
CA CYS A 97 3.94 -6.14 5.14
C CYS A 97 4.96 -5.43 6.03
N VAL A 98 6.15 -5.12 5.50
CA VAL A 98 7.25 -4.58 6.31
C VAL A 98 7.03 -3.14 6.75
N ALA A 99 6.44 -2.32 5.89
CA ALA A 99 6.09 -0.94 6.19
C ALA A 99 5.07 -0.38 5.19
N SER A 100 4.45 0.73 5.55
CA SER A 100 3.66 1.57 4.64
C SER A 100 3.76 3.04 5.01
N ILE A 101 3.61 3.91 4.02
CA ILE A 101 3.18 5.29 4.25
C ILE A 101 1.71 5.34 3.88
N GLY A 102 0.86 5.58 4.85
CA GLY A 102 -0.59 5.50 4.66
C GLY A 102 -1.35 6.56 5.45
N ILE A 103 -2.63 6.68 5.15
CA ILE A 103 -3.52 7.59 5.86
C ILE A 103 -3.90 7.02 7.22
N ASP A 104 -4.16 7.91 8.17
CA ASP A 104 -4.84 7.57 9.41
C ASP A 104 -6.36 7.55 9.16
N TYR A 105 -6.95 6.37 9.20
CA TYR A 105 -8.39 6.18 8.95
C TYR A 105 -9.27 6.81 10.04
N TYR A 106 -8.76 6.95 11.27
CA TYR A 106 -9.49 7.65 12.31
C TYR A 106 -9.59 9.15 11.99
N GLU A 107 -8.48 9.77 11.59
CA GLU A 107 -8.46 11.19 11.19
C GLU A 107 -9.27 11.42 9.91
N LEU A 108 -9.23 10.51 8.94
CA LEU A 108 -10.11 10.56 7.76
C LEU A 108 -11.59 10.54 8.16
N GLY A 109 -11.97 9.65 9.07
CA GLY A 109 -13.33 9.58 9.59
C GLY A 109 -13.74 10.85 10.34
N ARG A 110 -12.84 11.41 11.15
CA ARG A 110 -13.05 12.67 11.88
C ARG A 110 -13.23 13.85 10.91
N GLN A 111 -12.38 13.98 9.91
CA GLN A 111 -12.49 15.03 8.88
C GLN A 111 -13.83 14.91 8.12
N THR A 112 -14.18 13.70 7.68
CA THR A 112 -15.45 13.42 7.00
C THR A 112 -16.64 13.79 7.89
N GLY A 113 -16.59 13.45 9.18
CA GLY A 113 -17.62 13.83 10.16
C GLY A 113 -17.77 15.34 10.34
N LEU A 114 -16.67 16.08 10.34
CA LEU A 114 -16.69 17.55 10.40
C LEU A 114 -17.31 18.18 9.14
N MET A 115 -17.01 17.62 7.96
CA MET A 115 -17.64 18.06 6.72
C MET A 115 -19.17 17.82 6.74
N ALA A 116 -19.58 16.62 7.16
CA ALA A 116 -21.00 16.28 7.31
C ALA A 116 -21.71 17.21 8.32
N ALA A 117 -21.05 17.55 9.44
CA ALA A 117 -21.60 18.46 10.43
C ALA A 117 -21.87 19.87 9.90
N LYS A 118 -21.00 20.41 9.01
CA LYS A 118 -21.23 21.70 8.35
C LYS A 118 -22.52 21.68 7.52
N VAL A 119 -22.72 20.61 6.75
CA VAL A 119 -23.95 20.46 5.92
C VAL A 119 -25.18 20.34 6.81
N LEU A 120 -25.15 19.51 7.84
CA LEU A 120 -26.27 19.30 8.76
C LEU A 120 -26.67 20.56 9.53
N LYS A 121 -25.72 21.44 9.83
CA LYS A 121 -25.96 22.74 10.48
C LYS A 121 -26.42 23.82 9.50
N GLY A 122 -26.44 23.55 8.21
CA GLY A 122 -26.75 24.56 7.19
C GLY A 122 -25.63 25.58 6.97
N GLU A 123 -24.40 25.31 7.42
CA GLU A 123 -23.22 26.16 7.25
C GLU A 123 -22.62 26.04 5.84
N ALA A 124 -22.94 24.96 5.13
CA ALA A 124 -22.55 24.71 3.74
C ALA A 124 -23.54 23.78 3.03
N THR A 125 -23.56 23.78 1.71
CA THR A 125 -24.29 22.80 0.91
C THR A 125 -23.30 21.81 0.29
N CYS A 126 -23.78 20.61 -0.07
CA CYS A 126 -22.95 19.61 -0.75
C CYS A 126 -22.41 20.12 -2.10
N GLU A 127 -23.15 21.01 -2.79
CA GLU A 127 -22.76 21.59 -4.08
C GLU A 127 -21.62 22.60 -3.95
N GLU A 128 -21.58 23.34 -2.83
CA GLU A 128 -20.59 24.38 -2.57
C GLU A 128 -19.31 23.86 -1.90
N MET A 129 -19.40 22.67 -1.29
CA MET A 129 -18.29 22.11 -0.55
C MET A 129 -17.44 21.18 -1.43
N PRO A 130 -16.19 21.55 -1.76
CA PRO A 130 -15.31 20.69 -2.53
C PRO A 130 -14.96 19.42 -1.71
N TYR A 131 -14.59 18.36 -2.41
CA TYR A 131 -13.94 17.22 -1.71
C TYR A 131 -12.62 17.66 -1.10
N GLU A 132 -12.30 17.07 0.03
CA GLU A 132 -11.02 17.30 0.71
C GLU A 132 -10.17 16.02 0.64
N THR A 133 -8.85 16.19 0.60
CA THR A 133 -7.90 15.09 0.68
C THR A 133 -7.15 15.16 2.00
N ILE A 134 -6.70 14.00 2.50
CA ILE A 134 -5.80 13.95 3.65
C ILE A 134 -4.43 14.44 3.21
N SER A 135 -3.81 15.29 4.03
CA SER A 135 -2.46 15.82 3.81
C SER A 135 -1.41 15.18 4.73
N GLU A 136 -1.85 14.53 5.81
CA GLU A 136 -0.95 13.92 6.79
C GLU A 136 -0.96 12.40 6.63
N TYR A 137 0.25 11.82 6.55
CA TYR A 137 0.47 10.39 6.39
C TYR A 137 1.35 9.87 7.50
N GLY A 138 0.96 8.74 8.11
CA GLY A 138 1.78 7.99 9.06
C GLY A 138 2.74 7.05 8.35
N LEU A 139 3.95 6.90 8.89
CA LEU A 139 4.87 5.83 8.53
C LEU A 139 4.64 4.67 9.51
N TYR A 140 3.93 3.64 9.05
CA TYR A 140 3.65 2.42 9.82
C TYR A 140 4.70 1.35 9.53
N VAL A 141 5.22 0.71 10.57
CA VAL A 141 6.32 -0.26 10.46
C VAL A 141 5.97 -1.53 11.24
N ASN A 142 6.22 -2.68 10.63
CA ASN A 142 6.20 -3.97 11.30
C ASN A 142 7.64 -4.38 11.62
N TYR A 143 8.09 -4.14 12.85
CA TYR A 143 9.47 -4.41 13.26
C TYR A 143 9.80 -5.91 13.27
N THR A 144 8.81 -6.78 13.49
CA THR A 144 8.97 -8.22 13.38
C THR A 144 9.27 -8.61 11.93
N ALA A 145 8.44 -8.17 10.98
CA ALA A 145 8.63 -8.45 9.57
C ALA A 145 9.97 -7.87 9.04
N LEU A 146 10.35 -6.67 9.46
CA LEU A 146 11.67 -6.10 9.13
C LEU A 146 12.81 -7.01 9.58
N THR A 147 12.76 -7.46 10.84
CA THR A 147 13.79 -8.32 11.43
C THR A 147 13.88 -9.67 10.70
N GLU A 148 12.75 -10.30 10.42
CA GLU A 148 12.67 -11.58 9.70
C GLU A 148 13.23 -11.47 8.27
N MET A 149 13.07 -10.30 7.63
CA MET A 149 13.64 -10.01 6.31
C MET A 149 15.11 -9.56 6.36
N GLY A 150 15.71 -9.43 7.55
CA GLY A 150 17.08 -8.91 7.71
C GLY A 150 17.20 -7.43 7.32
N LEU A 151 16.09 -6.68 7.38
CA LEU A 151 16.05 -5.25 7.08
C LEU A 151 16.16 -4.42 8.35
N THR A 152 16.69 -3.22 8.19
CA THR A 152 16.72 -2.19 9.25
C THR A 152 16.03 -0.93 8.78
N LEU A 153 15.28 -0.29 9.68
CA LEU A 153 14.71 1.01 9.38
C LEU A 153 15.83 2.07 9.35
N PRO A 154 15.91 2.89 8.29
CA PRO A 154 16.86 4.01 8.24
C PRO A 154 16.68 4.94 9.43
N GLU A 155 17.79 5.44 10.00
CA GLU A 155 17.80 6.26 11.21
C GLU A 155 16.97 7.55 11.03
N GLU A 156 17.00 8.16 9.85
CA GLU A 156 16.20 9.34 9.50
C GLU A 156 14.68 9.10 9.51
N LEU A 157 14.24 7.84 9.43
CA LEU A 157 12.83 7.46 9.50
C LEU A 157 12.39 7.04 10.90
N ALA A 158 13.33 6.68 11.79
CA ALA A 158 13.02 6.10 13.09
C ALA A 158 12.16 7.04 13.96
N GLY A 159 12.43 8.36 13.91
CA GLY A 159 11.72 9.36 14.73
C GLY A 159 10.26 9.60 14.32
N ARG A 160 9.81 9.11 13.17
CA ARG A 160 8.44 9.26 12.66
C ARG A 160 7.72 7.92 12.46
N ALA A 161 8.41 6.82 12.71
CA ALA A 161 7.85 5.48 12.55
C ALA A 161 6.89 5.14 13.70
N ILE A 162 5.76 4.59 13.34
CA ILE A 162 4.71 4.10 14.23
C ILE A 162 4.74 2.57 14.14
N ASP A 163 4.90 1.89 15.28
CA ASP A 163 4.79 0.44 15.31
C ASP A 163 3.34 0.03 14.99
N ALA A 164 3.15 -0.71 13.91
CA ALA A 164 1.82 -1.13 13.49
C ALA A 164 1.21 -2.19 14.42
N ASN A 165 2.01 -2.82 15.28
CA ASN A 165 1.59 -3.90 16.20
C ASN A 165 1.58 -3.46 17.68
N ALA A 166 1.80 -2.16 17.97
CA ALA A 166 1.78 -1.60 19.32
C ALA A 166 0.36 -1.50 19.91
#